data_afeeb8f9ab0b19d45f569c2c659e1377
#
_entry.id   afeeb8f9ab0b19d45f569c2c659e1377
#
_cell.length_a   1.000
_cell.length_b   1.000
_cell.length_c   1.000
_cell.angle_alpha   90.00
_cell.angle_beta   90.00
_cell.angle_gamma   90.00
#
_symmetry.space_group_name_H-M   'P 1'
#
loop_
_entity.id
_entity.type
_entity.pdbx_description
1 polymer ?
#
loop_
_entity_poly.entity_id
_entity_poly.type
_entity_poly.pdbx_seq_one_letter_code
_entity_poly.pdbx_strand_id
1 'polypeptide(L)'
;MQPHFHFGLHAEHGVVARPSTAMTSHLAAWFLEREQFEPVPGQSDLFRLTQPDHDLRRRARQTVHDLRRRGFTVQADLSLDPAETAPPNAPTRGDAAAERLARIARAAAARPPQHGVNAPQVASVPVPALGAHRTAARGAR
;
A
#
# COMPACT_ATOMS: atom_id res chain seq x y z
N MET A 1 23.48 20.70 3.11
CA MET A 1 22.17 20.78 2.43
C MET A 1 21.16 21.29 3.44
N GLN A 2 20.49 22.41 3.18
CA GLN A 2 19.48 22.92 4.10
C GLN A 2 18.19 22.12 3.93
N PRO A 3 17.52 21.71 5.01
CA PRO A 3 16.23 21.06 4.93
C PRO A 3 15.16 22.04 4.43
N HIS A 4 14.17 21.54 3.71
CA HIS A 4 13.04 22.34 3.25
C HIS A 4 12.01 22.55 4.36
N PHE A 5 11.87 21.59 5.25
CA PHE A 5 10.94 21.63 6.36
C PHE A 5 11.58 21.13 7.65
N HIS A 6 11.21 21.75 8.76
CA HIS A 6 11.50 21.30 10.10
C HIS A 6 10.20 20.91 10.82
N PHE A 7 10.15 19.69 11.33
CA PHE A 7 9.04 19.21 12.14
C PHE A 7 9.46 19.01 13.58
N GLY A 8 8.65 19.48 14.49
CA GLY A 8 8.94 19.38 15.92
C GLY A 8 7.67 19.30 16.77
N LEU A 9 7.87 19.10 18.08
CA LEU A 9 6.82 19.16 19.07
C LEU A 9 6.86 20.52 19.78
N HIS A 10 5.72 21.20 19.81
CA HIS A 10 5.55 22.46 20.55
C HIS A 10 4.61 22.23 21.73
N ALA A 11 4.92 22.82 22.88
CA ALA A 11 4.15 22.61 24.11
C ALA A 11 2.67 23.03 23.99
N GLU A 12 2.41 24.11 23.25
CA GLU A 12 1.06 24.69 23.11
C GLU A 12 0.33 24.23 21.84
N HIS A 13 1.08 23.96 20.77
CA HIS A 13 0.52 23.70 19.45
C HIS A 13 0.62 22.25 19.00
N GLY A 14 1.18 21.38 19.84
CA GLY A 14 1.40 19.98 19.49
C GLY A 14 2.45 19.81 18.40
N VAL A 15 2.13 19.10 17.34
CA VAL A 15 3.05 18.95 16.20
C VAL A 15 3.04 20.21 15.36
N VAL A 16 4.22 20.77 15.14
CA VAL A 16 4.42 21.95 14.32
C VAL A 16 5.40 21.66 13.18
N ALA A 17 5.20 22.38 12.08
CA ALA A 17 6.07 22.40 10.93
C ALA A 17 6.52 23.82 10.63
N ARG A 18 7.81 24.00 10.35
CA ARG A 18 8.37 25.26 9.93
C ARG A 18 9.06 25.07 8.58
N PRO A 19 8.65 25.79 7.53
CA PRO A 19 9.37 25.83 6.28
C PRO A 19 10.69 26.60 6.45
N SER A 20 11.73 26.19 5.72
CA SER A 20 12.98 26.91 5.68
C SER A 20 12.99 27.94 4.55
N THR A 21 13.99 28.80 4.55
CA THR A 21 14.22 29.78 3.48
C THR A 21 14.59 29.16 2.13
N ALA A 22 14.84 27.85 2.08
CA ALA A 22 15.10 27.13 0.83
C ALA A 22 13.86 26.98 -0.07
N MET A 23 12.67 27.30 0.46
CA MET A 23 11.41 27.22 -0.24
C MET A 23 10.64 28.55 -0.13
N THR A 24 9.89 28.89 -1.16
CA THR A 24 8.99 30.06 -1.09
C THR A 24 7.86 29.76 -0.09
N SER A 25 7.55 30.75 0.75
CA SER A 25 6.53 30.58 1.80
C SER A 25 5.17 30.15 1.26
N HIS A 26 4.78 30.63 0.09
CA HIS A 26 3.52 30.25 -0.55
C HIS A 26 3.48 28.76 -0.96
N LEU A 27 4.56 28.28 -1.53
CA LEU A 27 4.65 26.86 -1.91
C LEU A 27 4.69 25.95 -0.69
N ALA A 28 5.41 26.37 0.34
CA ALA A 28 5.46 25.66 1.61
C ALA A 28 4.09 25.56 2.28
N ALA A 29 3.37 26.69 2.32
CA ALA A 29 2.01 26.75 2.87
C ALA A 29 1.08 25.81 2.10
N TRP A 30 1.11 25.82 0.77
CA TRP A 30 0.28 24.94 -0.04
C TRP A 30 0.51 23.45 0.24
N PHE A 31 1.77 23.04 0.42
CA PHE A 31 2.08 21.65 0.77
C PHE A 31 1.63 21.29 2.19
N LEU A 32 1.86 22.18 3.15
CA LEU A 32 1.48 21.94 4.55
C LEU A 32 -0.04 21.93 4.74
N GLU A 33 -0.77 22.83 4.11
CA GLU A 33 -2.25 22.84 4.13
C GLU A 33 -2.84 21.54 3.56
N ARG A 34 -2.25 21.03 2.49
CA ARG A 34 -2.64 19.75 1.89
C ARG A 34 -2.44 18.58 2.86
N GLU A 35 -1.42 18.65 3.71
CA GLU A 35 -1.13 17.66 4.74
C GLU A 35 -1.86 17.98 6.07
N GLN A 36 -2.86 18.86 6.01
CA GLN A 36 -3.70 19.24 7.14
C GLN A 36 -2.97 20.04 8.24
N PHE A 37 -2.00 20.84 7.86
CA PHE A 37 -1.42 21.84 8.73
C PHE A 37 -2.06 23.19 8.45
N GLU A 38 -2.26 23.97 9.49
CA GLU A 38 -2.77 25.34 9.42
C GLU A 38 -1.74 26.33 9.96
N PRO A 39 -1.68 27.55 9.42
CA PRO A 39 -0.79 28.58 9.94
C PRO A 39 -1.18 28.96 11.37
N VAL A 40 -0.20 29.13 12.23
CA VAL A 40 -0.43 29.59 13.60
C VAL A 40 -0.69 31.09 13.58
N PRO A 41 -1.80 31.58 14.16
CA PRO A 41 -2.07 33.01 14.24
C PRO A 41 -0.92 33.78 14.89
N GLY A 42 -0.44 34.81 14.21
CA GLY A 42 0.69 35.63 14.69
C GLY A 42 2.08 35.09 14.36
N GLN A 43 2.20 33.90 13.76
CA GLN A 43 3.47 33.32 13.31
C GLN A 43 3.33 32.79 11.89
N SER A 44 3.67 33.61 10.91
CA SER A 44 3.50 33.28 9.48
C SER A 44 4.41 32.17 8.97
N ASP A 45 5.45 31.82 9.73
CA ASP A 45 6.41 30.76 9.42
C ASP A 45 6.20 29.49 10.21
N LEU A 46 5.14 29.42 11.03
CA LEU A 46 4.83 28.25 11.86
C LEU A 46 3.46 27.70 11.49
N PHE A 47 3.43 26.42 11.24
CA PHE A 47 2.21 25.66 10.93
C PHE A 47 1.99 24.61 12.01
N ARG A 48 0.77 24.43 12.46
CA ARG A 48 0.38 23.38 13.39
C ARG A 48 -0.52 22.35 12.72
N LEU A 49 -0.48 21.13 13.18
CA LEU A 49 -1.37 20.10 12.70
C LEU A 49 -2.80 20.36 13.19
N THR A 50 -3.76 20.34 12.27
CA THR A 50 -5.19 20.47 12.62
C THR A 50 -5.66 19.23 13.38
N GLN A 51 -6.63 19.40 14.29
CA GLN A 51 -7.19 18.32 15.12
C GLN A 51 -6.11 17.62 15.99
N PRO A 52 -5.63 18.28 17.02
CA PRO A 52 -4.57 17.77 17.89
C PRO A 52 -4.92 16.50 18.67
N ASP A 53 -6.21 16.14 18.76
CA ASP A 53 -6.68 15.01 19.56
C ASP A 53 -6.62 13.65 18.86
N HIS A 54 -6.33 13.63 17.54
CA HIS A 54 -6.28 12.40 16.76
C HIS A 54 -4.86 12.08 16.25
N ASP A 55 -4.24 11.05 16.84
CA ASP A 55 -3.02 10.39 16.34
C ASP A 55 -1.93 11.32 15.79
N LEU A 56 -1.69 12.45 16.47
CA LEU A 56 -0.74 13.50 16.08
C LEU A 56 0.59 12.96 15.56
N ARG A 57 1.19 12.04 16.33
CA ARG A 57 2.50 11.51 15.98
C ARG A 57 2.46 10.65 14.73
N ARG A 58 1.42 9.86 14.57
CA ARG A 58 1.24 9.01 13.39
C ARG A 58 1.03 9.84 12.14
N ARG A 59 0.17 10.86 12.22
CA ARG A 59 -0.11 11.77 11.10
C ARG A 59 1.13 12.59 10.73
N ALA A 60 1.84 13.11 11.73
CA ALA A 60 3.09 13.83 11.51
C ALA A 60 4.15 12.95 10.84
N ARG A 61 4.34 11.70 11.28
CA ARG A 61 5.26 10.75 10.64
C ARG A 61 4.85 10.46 9.19
N GLN A 62 3.56 10.32 8.94
CA GLN A 62 3.06 10.12 7.59
C GLN A 62 3.38 11.33 6.71
N THR A 63 3.16 12.55 7.21
CA THR A 63 3.50 13.78 6.48
C THR A 63 5.00 13.87 6.20
N VAL A 64 5.86 13.60 7.17
CA VAL A 64 7.32 13.56 6.98
C VAL A 64 7.71 12.55 5.91
N HIS A 65 7.14 11.36 5.96
CA HIS A 65 7.38 10.32 4.98
C HIS A 65 6.94 10.75 3.56
N ASP A 66 5.75 11.33 3.43
CA ASP A 66 5.19 11.72 2.13
C ASP A 66 5.94 12.90 1.51
N LEU A 67 6.37 13.86 2.32
CA LEU A 67 7.24 14.95 1.85
C LEU A 67 8.60 14.42 1.39
N ARG A 68 9.22 13.51 2.11
CA ARG A 68 10.48 12.87 1.69
C ARG A 68 10.31 12.10 0.38
N ARG A 69 9.21 11.38 0.20
CA ARG A 69 8.89 10.69 -1.06
C ARG A 69 8.73 11.62 -2.25
N ARG A 70 8.31 12.85 -2.03
CA ARG A 70 8.19 13.89 -3.05
C ARG A 70 9.51 14.61 -3.34
N GLY A 71 10.59 14.21 -2.68
CA GLY A 71 11.94 14.75 -2.89
C GLY A 71 12.28 15.94 -1.98
N PHE A 72 11.46 16.25 -0.98
CA PHE A 72 11.78 17.30 -0.02
C PHE A 72 12.73 16.77 1.06
N THR A 73 13.72 17.58 1.42
CA THR A 73 14.57 17.31 2.59
C THR A 73 13.81 17.77 3.84
N VAL A 74 13.50 16.82 4.72
CA VAL A 74 12.73 17.08 5.94
C VAL A 74 13.57 16.69 7.14
N GLN A 75 13.77 17.64 8.04
CA GLN A 75 14.31 17.40 9.37
C GLN A 75 13.15 17.27 10.35
N ALA A 76 13.10 16.18 11.08
CA ALA A 76 12.07 15.92 12.08
C ALA A 76 12.70 15.54 13.41
N ASP A 77 12.02 15.87 14.49
CA ASP A 77 12.40 15.37 15.81
C ASP A 77 12.35 13.84 15.83
N LEU A 78 13.19 13.20 16.64
CA LEU A 78 13.29 11.74 16.76
C LEU A 78 11.92 11.06 16.95
N SER A 79 11.04 11.68 17.74
CA SER A 79 9.70 11.17 17.99
C SER A 79 8.77 11.20 16.77
N LEU A 80 9.09 12.03 15.77
CA LEU A 80 8.33 12.24 14.55
C LEU A 80 9.02 11.64 13.32
N ASP A 81 10.26 11.15 13.46
CA ASP A 81 10.98 10.55 12.34
C ASP A 81 10.48 9.11 12.11
N PRO A 82 9.91 8.82 10.93
CA PRO A 82 9.46 7.47 10.60
C PRO A 82 10.61 6.46 10.53
N ALA A 83 11.84 6.92 10.26
CA ALA A 83 13.01 6.06 10.21
C ALA A 83 13.39 5.51 11.59
N GLU A 84 13.21 6.30 12.65
CA GLU A 84 13.50 5.88 14.04
C GLU A 84 12.52 4.84 14.59
N THR A 85 11.29 4.83 14.04
CA THR A 85 10.24 3.89 14.51
C THR A 85 10.30 2.55 13.77
N ALA A 86 10.98 2.48 12.65
CA ALA A 86 11.23 1.22 11.97
C ALA A 86 12.24 0.42 12.80
N PRO A 87 11.91 -0.81 13.26
CA PRO A 87 12.92 -1.66 13.87
C PRO A 87 14.09 -1.81 12.87
N PRO A 88 15.34 -1.86 13.35
CA PRO A 88 16.54 -1.86 12.50
C PRO A 88 16.59 -3.00 11.48
N ASN A 89 15.67 -3.95 11.58
CA ASN A 89 15.51 -5.10 10.68
C ASN A 89 14.13 -5.20 10.04
N ALA A 90 13.34 -4.12 10.02
CA ALA A 90 12.09 -4.15 9.26
C ALA A 90 12.44 -4.29 7.75
N PRO A 91 12.10 -5.42 7.10
CA PRO A 91 12.37 -5.58 5.68
C PRO A 91 11.67 -4.47 4.91
N THR A 92 12.39 -3.82 4.05
CA THR A 92 11.83 -2.83 3.13
C THR A 92 10.66 -3.47 2.40
N ARG A 93 9.63 -2.72 2.08
CA ARG A 93 8.41 -3.25 1.44
C ARG A 93 8.68 -4.13 0.20
N GLY A 94 9.81 -3.87 -0.47
CA GLY A 94 10.34 -4.70 -1.56
C GLY A 94 10.84 -6.06 -1.08
N ASP A 95 11.54 -6.09 0.05
CA ASP A 95 12.11 -7.32 0.60
C ASP A 95 11.03 -8.24 1.15
N ALA A 96 10.00 -7.69 1.79
CA ALA A 96 8.87 -8.46 2.27
C ALA A 96 8.06 -9.11 1.12
N ALA A 97 7.95 -8.44 -0.01
CA ALA A 97 7.31 -9.01 -1.19
C ALA A 97 8.19 -10.11 -1.82
N ALA A 98 9.49 -9.88 -1.93
CA ALA A 98 10.46 -10.86 -2.42
C ALA A 98 10.50 -12.10 -1.51
N GLU A 99 10.48 -11.92 -0.19
CA GLU A 99 10.45 -13.01 0.77
C GLU A 99 9.15 -13.82 0.72
N ARG A 100 8.00 -13.17 0.52
CA ARG A 100 6.73 -13.87 0.30
C ARG A 100 6.76 -14.70 -0.98
N LEU A 101 7.27 -14.16 -2.07
CA LEU A 101 7.43 -14.89 -3.33
C LEU A 101 8.39 -16.04 -3.19
N ALA A 102 9.51 -15.87 -2.49
CA ALA A 102 10.47 -16.94 -2.20
C ALA A 102 9.86 -18.05 -1.34
N ARG A 103 9.02 -17.71 -0.38
CA ARG A 103 8.30 -18.67 0.47
C ARG A 103 7.27 -19.46 -0.34
N ILE A 104 6.52 -18.80 -1.22
CA ILE A 104 5.55 -19.45 -2.13
C ILE A 104 6.29 -20.39 -3.09
N ALA A 105 7.40 -19.94 -3.69
CA ALA A 105 8.20 -20.75 -4.59
C ALA A 105 8.78 -21.99 -3.88
N ARG A 106 9.25 -21.83 -2.65
CA ARG A 106 9.77 -22.95 -1.85
C ARG A 106 8.68 -23.94 -1.46
N ALA A 107 7.49 -23.46 -1.12
CA ALA A 107 6.32 -24.32 -0.85
C ALA A 107 5.86 -25.07 -2.10
N ALA A 108 5.90 -24.46 -3.27
CA ALA A 108 5.57 -25.10 -4.54
C ALA A 108 6.60 -26.17 -4.93
N ALA A 109 7.89 -25.92 -4.67
CA ALA A 109 8.96 -26.88 -4.93
C ALA A 109 8.96 -28.08 -3.97
N ALA A 110 8.44 -27.91 -2.76
CA ALA A 110 8.33 -28.97 -1.77
C ALA A 110 7.11 -29.90 -1.99
N ARG A 111 6.29 -29.61 -2.97
CA ARG A 111 5.16 -30.46 -3.31
C ARG A 111 5.69 -31.69 -4.05
N PRO A 112 5.60 -32.91 -3.51
CA PRO A 112 6.02 -34.10 -4.24
C PRO A 112 5.17 -34.19 -5.51
N PRO A 113 5.75 -34.65 -6.63
CA PRO A 113 4.99 -34.89 -7.83
C PRO A 113 3.95 -35.96 -7.49
N GLN A 114 2.70 -35.56 -7.43
CA GLN A 114 1.61 -36.51 -7.42
C GLN A 114 1.60 -37.14 -8.82
N HIS A 115 2.29 -38.25 -8.94
CA HIS A 115 2.05 -39.18 -10.04
C HIS A 115 0.67 -39.79 -9.82
N GLY A 116 -0.33 -39.02 -10.05
CA GLY A 116 -1.69 -39.46 -10.28
C GLY A 116 -1.73 -40.10 -11.65
N VAL A 117 -1.34 -41.32 -11.75
CA VAL A 117 -1.74 -42.22 -12.81
C VAL A 117 -3.25 -42.43 -12.63
N ASN A 118 -4.03 -41.48 -13.02
CA ASN A 118 -5.41 -41.70 -13.36
C ASN A 118 -5.54 -41.40 -14.85
N ALA A 119 -5.10 -42.37 -15.65
CA ALA A 119 -5.60 -42.46 -17.00
C ALA A 119 -7.13 -42.57 -16.90
N PRO A 120 -7.90 -41.69 -17.56
CA PRO A 120 -9.33 -41.91 -17.69
C PRO A 120 -9.50 -43.17 -18.49
N GLN A 121 -9.91 -44.23 -17.80
CA GLN A 121 -10.41 -45.43 -18.44
C GLN A 121 -11.65 -45.01 -19.21
N VAL A 122 -11.49 -44.86 -20.53
CA VAL A 122 -12.61 -44.68 -21.41
C VAL A 122 -13.42 -45.95 -21.33
N ALA A 123 -14.47 -45.90 -20.49
CA ALA A 123 -15.48 -46.91 -20.51
C ALA A 123 -16.11 -46.88 -21.90
N SER A 124 -15.80 -47.94 -22.67
CA SER A 124 -16.48 -48.18 -23.92
C SER A 124 -17.98 -48.34 -23.65
N VAL A 125 -18.74 -47.38 -24.03
CA VAL A 125 -20.21 -47.42 -24.01
C VAL A 125 -20.57 -48.28 -25.22
N PRO A 126 -21.23 -49.44 -25.04
CA PRO A 126 -21.74 -50.20 -26.17
C PRO A 126 -22.85 -49.41 -26.86
N VAL A 127 -22.67 -49.17 -28.11
CA VAL A 127 -23.66 -48.56 -28.99
C VAL A 127 -24.79 -49.64 -29.17
N PRO A 128 -26.04 -49.36 -28.74
CA PRO A 128 -27.12 -50.23 -29.14
C PRO A 128 -27.42 -50.05 -30.60
N ALA A 129 -27.41 -51.16 -31.30
CA ALA A 129 -27.73 -51.27 -32.71
C ALA A 129 -29.11 -50.73 -33.02
N LEU A 130 -29.16 -49.96 -34.09
CA LEU A 130 -30.37 -49.49 -34.72
C LEU A 130 -31.33 -50.64 -35.05
N GLY A 131 -32.43 -50.64 -34.39
CA GLY A 131 -33.63 -51.36 -34.89
C GLY A 131 -34.36 -50.50 -35.89
N ALA A 132 -34.28 -50.90 -37.12
CA ALA A 132 -35.13 -50.37 -38.18
C ALA A 132 -36.57 -50.76 -37.95
N HIS A 133 -37.47 -49.81 -37.82
CA HIS A 133 -38.86 -50.04 -38.12
C HIS A 133 -39.44 -48.95 -39.03
N ARG A 134 -39.46 -49.38 -40.21
CA ARG A 134 -40.34 -48.97 -41.31
C ARG A 134 -41.78 -49.19 -40.89
N THR A 135 -42.60 -48.21 -40.92
CA THR A 135 -44.03 -48.39 -41.29
C THR A 135 -44.59 -47.12 -41.90
N ALA A 136 -44.98 -47.30 -43.09
CA ALA A 136 -45.81 -46.42 -43.86
C ALA A 136 -47.28 -46.49 -43.38
N ALA A 137 -48.00 -45.42 -43.53
CA ALA A 137 -49.44 -45.36 -43.88
C ALA A 137 -49.88 -43.90 -43.77
N ARG A 138 -50.18 -43.17 -44.82
CA ARG A 138 -51.38 -43.21 -45.61
C ARG A 138 -52.60 -42.59 -44.88
N GLY A 139 -53.18 -41.58 -45.52
CA GLY A 139 -54.57 -41.17 -45.34
C GLY A 139 -54.71 -39.68 -45.19
N ALA A 140 -54.97 -38.91 -46.20
CA ALA A 140 -56.24 -38.68 -46.90
C ALA A 140 -57.23 -37.83 -46.06
N ARG A 141 -57.40 -36.65 -46.50
CA ARG A 141 -58.53 -35.73 -46.72
C ARG A 141 -58.29 -34.36 -46.14
#